data_5bf1ee9ad7524ed20a41b8e847a1c258
#
_entry.id   5bf1ee9ad7524ed20a41b8e847a1c258
#
_cell.length_a   1.000
_cell.length_b   1.000
_cell.length_c   1.000
_cell.angle_alpha   90.00
_cell.angle_beta   90.00
_cell.angle_gamma   90.00
#
_symmetry.space_group_name_H-M   'P 1'
#
loop_
_entity.id
_entity.type
_entity.pdbx_description
1 polymer ?
#
loop_
_entity_poly.entity_id
_entity_poly.type
_entity_poly.pdbx_seq_one_letter_code
_entity_poly.pdbx_strand_id
1 'polypeptide(L)'
;MKRGDLVTVVLPGAYGKPRPAVIIQSDRYEAMESVTFLPMTSEVLPKQVFRITVVPTAENGLQAPSQIMADKCSTLPLTKVGSVFGHLNAADLSRVDRALAAFLGFT
;
A
#
# COMPACT_ATOMS: atom_id res chain seq x y z
N MET A 1 8.41 10.61 -2.41
CA MET A 1 7.69 9.48 -1.82
C MET A 1 8.63 8.64 -1.01
N LYS A 2 8.22 8.28 0.18
CA LYS A 2 9.01 7.46 1.09
C LYS A 2 8.29 6.15 1.34
N ARG A 3 9.03 5.12 1.69
CA ARG A 3 8.46 3.82 2.07
C ARG A 3 7.48 4.00 3.23
N GLY A 4 6.28 3.45 3.09
CA GLY A 4 5.21 3.63 4.07
C GLY A 4 4.27 4.78 3.78
N ASP A 5 4.58 5.63 2.81
CA ASP A 5 3.67 6.69 2.38
C ASP A 5 2.43 6.10 1.71
N LEU A 6 1.30 6.78 1.90
CA LEU A 6 0.03 6.43 1.26
C LEU A 6 -0.24 7.39 0.12
N VAL A 7 -0.59 6.82 -1.02
CA VAL A 7 -0.87 7.55 -2.26
C VAL A 7 -2.15 7.00 -2.86
N THR A 8 -2.65 7.66 -3.91
CA THR A 8 -3.75 7.12 -4.71
C THR A 8 -3.21 6.56 -6.02
N VAL A 9 -3.79 5.46 -6.47
CA VAL A 9 -3.45 4.84 -7.74
C VAL A 9 -4.72 4.44 -8.46
N VAL A 10 -4.65 4.35 -9.79
CA VAL A 10 -5.73 3.80 -10.61
C VAL A 10 -5.16 2.58 -11.32
N LEU A 11 -5.62 1.40 -10.91
CA LEU A 11 -5.15 0.15 -11.48
C LEU A 11 -5.98 -0.25 -12.69
N PRO A 12 -5.39 -0.96 -13.67
CA PRO A 12 -6.15 -1.53 -14.77
C PRO A 12 -7.29 -2.41 -14.25
N GLY A 13 -8.48 -2.27 -14.86
CA GLY A 13 -9.67 -3.04 -14.43
C GLY A 13 -10.42 -2.46 -13.24
N ALA A 14 -9.95 -1.35 -12.68
CA ALA A 14 -10.63 -0.70 -11.54
C ALA A 14 -11.66 0.36 -11.99
N TYR A 15 -12.05 0.35 -13.26
CA TYR A 15 -13.00 1.29 -13.85
C TYR A 15 -12.63 2.75 -13.63
N GLY A 16 -11.33 3.06 -13.63
CA GLY A 16 -10.83 4.41 -13.41
C GLY A 16 -10.96 4.93 -11.98
N LYS A 17 -11.38 4.09 -11.04
CA LYS A 17 -11.61 4.51 -9.66
C LYS A 17 -10.29 4.56 -8.88
N PRO A 18 -9.93 5.73 -8.30
CA PRO A 18 -8.75 5.82 -7.47
C PRO A 18 -8.85 4.95 -6.23
N ARG A 19 -7.74 4.32 -5.86
CA ARG A 19 -7.63 3.49 -4.65
C ARG A 19 -6.41 3.92 -3.86
N PRO A 20 -6.45 3.83 -2.53
CA PRO A 20 -5.24 4.05 -1.75
C PRO A 20 -4.25 2.90 -1.96
N ALA A 21 -2.99 3.24 -1.82
CA ALA A 21 -1.90 2.28 -1.92
C ALA A 21 -0.78 2.70 -0.98
N VAL A 22 -0.03 1.73 -0.48
CA VAL A 22 1.13 2.01 0.38
C VAL A 22 2.41 1.72 -0.39
N ILE A 23 3.33 2.68 -0.37
CA ILE A 23 4.64 2.55 -1.00
C ILE A 23 5.48 1.56 -0.19
N ILE A 24 5.98 0.52 -0.85
CA ILE A 24 6.84 -0.48 -0.20
C ILE A 24 8.25 -0.50 -0.76
N GLN A 25 8.50 0.25 -1.81
CA GLN A 25 9.82 0.38 -2.41
C GLN A 25 10.78 1.04 -1.42
N SER A 26 11.99 0.52 -1.32
CA SER A 26 13.01 1.11 -0.45
C SER A 26 13.29 2.56 -0.87
N ASP A 27 13.51 3.43 0.11
CA ASP A 27 13.88 4.83 -0.14
C ASP A 27 15.16 4.95 -0.94
N ARG A 28 16.00 3.91 -0.91
CA ARG A 28 17.22 3.82 -1.71
C ARG A 28 16.95 3.99 -3.21
N TYR A 29 15.74 3.61 -3.65
CA TYR A 29 15.35 3.65 -5.06
C TYR A 29 14.32 4.74 -5.36
N GLU A 30 14.24 5.76 -4.52
CA GLU A 30 13.26 6.83 -4.62
C GLU A 30 13.36 7.59 -5.95
N ALA A 31 14.54 7.66 -6.55
CA ALA A 31 14.78 8.40 -7.78
C ALA A 31 14.35 7.67 -9.06
N MET A 32 13.84 6.44 -8.94
CA MET A 32 13.38 5.68 -10.12
C MET A 32 12.11 6.30 -10.70
N GLU A 33 11.88 6.04 -11.99
CA GLU A 33 10.69 6.53 -12.71
C GLU A 33 9.45 5.68 -12.48
N SER A 34 9.58 4.60 -11.74
CA SER A 34 8.46 3.73 -11.35
C SER A 34 8.47 3.52 -9.85
N VAL A 35 7.31 3.13 -9.34
CA VAL A 35 7.17 2.90 -7.90
C VAL A 35 6.37 1.62 -7.64
N THR A 36 6.85 0.85 -6.68
CA THR A 36 6.24 -0.42 -6.26
C THR A 36 5.47 -0.21 -4.96
N PHE A 37 4.27 -0.74 -4.92
CA PHE A 37 3.32 -0.49 -3.84
C PHE A 37 2.42 -1.70 -3.63
N LEU A 38 1.69 -1.68 -2.51
CA LEU A 38 0.59 -2.60 -2.25
C LEU A 38 -0.71 -1.82 -2.29
N PRO A 39 -1.67 -2.21 -3.14
CA PRO A 39 -2.96 -1.55 -3.16
C PRO A 39 -3.78 -1.89 -1.91
N MET A 40 -4.76 -1.04 -1.62
CA MET A 40 -5.65 -1.20 -0.48
C MET A 40 -7.08 -1.29 -0.95
N THR A 41 -7.92 -1.95 -0.15
CA THR A 41 -9.35 -2.07 -0.40
C THR A 41 -10.14 -1.77 0.86
N SER A 42 -11.31 -1.14 0.71
CA SER A 42 -12.25 -0.96 1.82
C SER A 42 -13.11 -2.21 2.04
N GLU A 43 -13.03 -3.19 1.15
CA GLU A 43 -13.68 -4.48 1.33
C GLU A 43 -12.82 -5.36 2.24
N VAL A 44 -13.18 -5.40 3.52
CA VAL A 44 -12.40 -6.12 4.52
C VAL A 44 -12.83 -7.58 4.56
N LEU A 45 -11.89 -8.48 4.20
CA LEU A 45 -12.11 -9.91 4.24
C LEU A 45 -11.46 -10.47 5.53
N PRO A 46 -12.21 -11.22 6.35
CA PRO A 46 -11.66 -11.77 7.59
C PRO A 46 -10.67 -12.92 7.32
N LYS A 47 -9.73 -13.13 8.24
CA LYS A 47 -8.85 -14.30 8.29
C LYS A 47 -7.89 -14.46 7.10
N GLN A 48 -7.53 -13.36 6.45
CA GLN A 48 -6.53 -13.39 5.38
C GLN A 48 -5.19 -12.91 5.95
N VAL A 49 -4.25 -13.83 6.17
CA VAL A 49 -2.96 -13.50 6.78
C VAL A 49 -2.11 -12.56 5.92
N PHE A 50 -2.36 -12.52 4.62
CA PHE A 50 -1.67 -11.64 3.68
C PHE A 50 -2.42 -10.33 3.46
N ARG A 51 -3.48 -10.07 4.21
CA ARG A 51 -4.25 -8.83 4.17
C ARG A 51 -4.18 -8.16 5.53
N ILE A 52 -3.67 -6.93 5.57
CA ILE A 52 -3.43 -6.22 6.82
C ILE A 52 -4.50 -5.15 6.99
N THR A 53 -5.33 -5.26 8.03
CA THR A 53 -6.36 -4.27 8.31
C THR A 53 -5.74 -3.08 9.02
N VAL A 54 -6.04 -1.88 8.50
CA VAL A 54 -5.58 -0.61 9.06
C VAL A 54 -6.79 0.27 9.31
N VAL A 55 -6.89 0.80 10.53
CA VAL A 55 -7.96 1.74 10.90
C VAL A 55 -7.52 3.17 10.59
N PRO A 56 -8.48 4.08 10.28
CA PRO A 56 -8.14 5.47 10.03
C PRO A 56 -7.46 6.14 11.21
N THR A 57 -6.42 6.91 10.92
CA THR A 57 -5.75 7.78 11.87
C THR A 57 -5.49 9.13 11.21
N ALA A 58 -5.13 10.14 12.02
CA ALA A 58 -4.75 11.43 11.46
C ALA A 58 -3.51 11.31 10.57
N GLU A 59 -2.58 10.42 10.92
CA GLU A 59 -1.34 10.24 10.18
C GLU A 59 -1.55 9.54 8.84
N ASN A 60 -2.41 8.51 8.79
CA ASN A 60 -2.59 7.76 7.54
C ASN A 60 -3.62 8.38 6.60
N GLY A 61 -4.48 9.27 7.09
CA GLY A 61 -5.43 9.99 6.26
C GLY A 61 -6.52 9.12 5.63
N LEU A 62 -6.66 7.87 6.04
CA LEU A 62 -7.71 6.99 5.52
C LEU A 62 -9.08 7.44 6.02
N GLN A 63 -10.11 7.25 5.21
CA GLN A 63 -11.48 7.64 5.55
C GLN A 63 -12.30 6.48 6.09
N ALA A 64 -11.86 5.24 5.89
CA ALA A 64 -12.55 4.04 6.36
C ALA A 64 -11.52 2.95 6.66
N PRO A 65 -11.86 1.98 7.53
CA PRO A 65 -11.03 0.79 7.70
C PRO A 65 -10.75 0.16 6.34
N SER A 66 -9.51 -0.23 6.12
CA SER A 66 -9.06 -0.74 4.82
C SER A 66 -8.09 -1.88 5.03
N GLN A 67 -7.95 -2.72 4.02
CA GLN A 67 -6.95 -3.78 4.04
C GLN A 67 -5.87 -3.52 3.01
N ILE A 68 -4.62 -3.66 3.43
CA ILE A 68 -3.47 -3.65 2.54
C ILE A 68 -3.32 -5.06 1.97
N MET A 69 -3.25 -5.15 0.64
CA MET A 69 -3.25 -6.43 -0.06
C MET A 69 -1.82 -6.84 -0.43
N ALA A 70 -1.16 -7.57 0.47
CA ALA A 70 0.20 -8.05 0.22
C ALA A 70 0.26 -9.03 -0.97
N ASP A 71 -0.86 -9.64 -1.32
CA ASP A 71 -0.96 -10.56 -2.47
C ASP A 71 -1.03 -9.86 -3.82
N LYS A 72 -1.08 -8.51 -3.84
CA LYS A 72 -1.28 -7.74 -5.08
C LYS A 72 -0.20 -6.68 -5.29
N CYS A 73 1.03 -7.02 -4.92
CA CYS A 73 2.17 -6.14 -5.14
C CYS A 73 2.23 -5.72 -6.61
N SER A 74 2.31 -4.42 -6.85
CA SER A 74 2.21 -3.85 -8.20
C SER A 74 3.20 -2.72 -8.37
N THR A 75 3.54 -2.44 -9.63
CA THR A 75 4.44 -1.34 -9.98
C THR A 75 3.80 -0.51 -11.08
N LEU A 76 3.85 0.79 -10.93
CA LEU A 76 3.35 1.73 -11.93
C LEU A 76 4.41 2.79 -12.23
N PRO A 77 4.35 3.40 -13.45
CA PRO A 77 5.13 4.60 -13.70
C PRO A 77 4.77 5.69 -12.70
N LEU A 78 5.74 6.46 -12.26
CA LEU A 78 5.54 7.52 -11.28
C LEU A 78 4.45 8.50 -11.71
N THR A 79 4.33 8.74 -13.02
CA THR A 79 3.30 9.62 -13.60
C THR A 79 1.87 9.11 -13.39
N LYS A 80 1.70 7.84 -13.04
CA LYS A 80 0.38 7.22 -12.79
C LYS A 80 0.04 7.15 -11.32
N VAL A 81 0.88 7.70 -10.47
CA VAL A 81 0.70 7.66 -9.01
C VAL A 81 0.36 9.06 -8.52
N GLY A 82 -0.68 9.15 -7.71
CA GLY A 82 -1.14 10.42 -7.18
C GLY A 82 -0.29 10.92 -6.01
N SER A 83 -0.75 11.99 -5.39
CA SER A 83 -0.04 12.64 -4.30
C SER A 83 -0.04 11.79 -3.03
N VAL A 84 0.98 11.99 -2.21
CA VAL A 84 1.02 11.43 -0.86
C VAL A 84 -0.04 12.13 -0.01
N PHE A 85 -0.90 11.36 0.64
CA PHE A 85 -1.93 11.91 1.51
C PHE A 85 -1.78 11.49 2.97
N GLY A 86 -0.86 10.60 3.27
CA GLY A 86 -0.61 10.13 4.63
C GLY A 86 0.52 9.13 4.64
N HIS A 87 0.74 8.53 5.81
CA HIS A 87 1.75 7.49 5.95
C HIS A 87 1.38 6.54 7.08
N LEU A 88 1.85 5.30 6.99
CA LEU A 88 1.67 4.31 8.03
C LEU A 88 2.61 4.60 9.19
N ASN A 89 2.17 4.29 10.41
CA ASN A 89 3.07 4.29 11.55
C ASN A 89 4.02 3.10 11.48
N ALA A 90 5.05 3.10 12.31
CA ALA A 90 6.08 2.05 12.28
C ALA A 90 5.51 0.66 12.59
N ALA A 91 4.52 0.57 13.48
CA ALA A 91 3.90 -0.71 13.85
C ALA A 91 3.15 -1.31 12.67
N ASP A 92 2.35 -0.52 11.97
CA ASP A 92 1.59 -0.99 10.82
C ASP A 92 2.53 -1.34 9.66
N LEU A 93 3.57 -0.55 9.42
CA LEU A 93 4.53 -0.85 8.37
C LEU A 93 5.27 -2.17 8.67
N SER A 94 5.59 -2.43 9.94
CA SER A 94 6.20 -3.70 10.35
C SER A 94 5.27 -4.89 10.06
N ARG A 95 3.96 -4.73 10.30
CA ARG A 95 2.97 -5.76 9.97
C ARG A 95 2.94 -6.03 8.46
N VAL A 96 3.02 -4.97 7.66
CA VAL A 96 3.08 -5.08 6.20
C VAL A 96 4.33 -5.85 5.78
N ASP A 97 5.47 -5.52 6.34
CA ASP A 97 6.74 -6.17 6.01
C ASP A 97 6.69 -7.68 6.28
N ARG A 98 6.14 -8.06 7.44
CA ARG A 98 6.01 -9.48 7.79
C ARG A 98 5.05 -10.21 6.84
N ALA A 99 3.91 -9.62 6.53
CA ALA A 99 2.93 -10.23 5.64
C ALA A 99 3.50 -10.38 4.22
N LEU A 100 4.19 -9.35 3.73
CA LEU A 100 4.77 -9.37 2.39
C LEU A 100 5.89 -10.40 2.29
N ALA A 101 6.79 -10.44 3.29
CA ALA A 101 7.87 -11.42 3.32
C ALA A 101 7.32 -12.86 3.35
N ALA A 102 6.28 -13.11 4.13
CA ALA A 102 5.65 -14.42 4.19
C ALA A 102 4.99 -14.77 2.86
N PHE A 103 4.25 -13.84 2.27
CA PHE A 103 3.56 -14.09 1.00
C PHE A 103 4.56 -14.37 -0.13
N LEU A 104 5.68 -13.65 -0.16
CA LEU A 104 6.70 -13.82 -1.20
C LEU A 104 7.69 -14.95 -0.89
N GLY A 105 7.59 -15.57 0.26
CA GLY A 105 8.44 -16.72 0.60
C GLY A 105 9.81 -16.35 1.16
N PHE A 106 9.98 -15.15 1.70
CA PHE A 106 11.25 -14.72 2.29
C PHE A 106 11.39 -15.13 3.76
N THR A 107 10.37 -15.73 4.32
CA THR A 107 10.40 -16.23 5.71
C THR A 107 9.77 -17.61 5.79
#